data_c0ff813f49d625bbad321d4c9d45fe3c
#
_entry.id   c0ff813f49d625bbad321d4c9d45fe3c
#
_cell.length_a   1.000
_cell.length_b   1.000
_cell.length_c   1.000
_cell.angle_alpha   90.00
_cell.angle_beta   90.00
_cell.angle_gamma   90.00
#
_symmetry.space_group_name_H-M   'P 1'
#
loop_
_entity.id
_entity.type
_entity.pdbx_description
1 polymer ?
#
loop_
_entity_poly.entity_id
_entity_poly.type
_entity_poly.pdbx_seq_one_letter_code
_entity_poly.pdbx_strand_id
1 'polypeptide(L)'
;MKKQAILAVVGAAVCGLHAQTPAETVDSHLVAARTAAGFDFTGTLARLCVAPPKVTAIRDGAPGPAPARDTWFIEPAKVFDNLYFVGSKIHSSWALTSSEGIILIDTLFTYNSEEEIVGGLKKLGLDPAKVKYVIISHAHGDHVGGAKLMQDRFGSHVVMGGPDWDSTEKSVNGYPQGKPKRDIVADDGQKITVGDASVTIVTTPGHTPGTLSMIFTVKDNGKPLTVAYSGGTAFNFPSTAPNFDIYINSQRKMAAAAAAANATVFMSNHTEFDAAVPKIKMLALRKPGEPHTFDIGKDAVGRYFTVTSECAQAERLKILQSKN
;
A
#
# COMPACT_ATOMS: atom_id res chain seq x y z
N MET A 1 -88.57 3.51 -10.83
CA MET A 1 -87.83 3.72 -9.61
C MET A 1 -86.44 3.28 -9.85
N LYS A 2 -85.49 4.24 -10.11
CA LYS A 2 -84.08 3.98 -10.39
C LYS A 2 -83.25 4.11 -9.08
N LYS A 3 -82.66 3.03 -8.63
CA LYS A 3 -81.72 3.03 -7.48
C LYS A 3 -80.33 3.48 -7.95
N GLN A 4 -79.86 4.59 -7.44
CA GLN A 4 -78.48 5.02 -7.61
C GLN A 4 -77.58 4.36 -6.53
N ALA A 5 -76.55 3.66 -6.96
CA ALA A 5 -75.51 3.13 -6.07
C ALA A 5 -74.40 4.17 -5.92
N ILE A 6 -74.11 4.57 -4.69
CA ILE A 6 -73.03 5.45 -4.33
C ILE A 6 -71.78 4.58 -4.10
N LEU A 7 -70.76 4.78 -4.94
CA LEU A 7 -69.43 4.13 -4.81
C LEU A 7 -68.57 4.99 -3.91
N ALA A 8 -68.27 4.53 -2.70
CA ALA A 8 -67.30 5.19 -1.82
C ALA A 8 -65.86 4.75 -2.20
N VAL A 9 -65.06 5.70 -2.69
CA VAL A 9 -63.61 5.49 -2.94
C VAL A 9 -62.89 5.73 -1.65
N VAL A 10 -62.34 4.68 -1.02
CA VAL A 10 -61.43 4.77 0.11
C VAL A 10 -60.01 4.99 -0.44
N GLY A 11 -59.54 6.21 -0.35
CA GLY A 11 -58.13 6.55 -0.68
C GLY A 11 -57.20 6.06 0.42
N ALA A 12 -56.43 5.03 0.15
CA ALA A 12 -55.34 4.61 1.01
C ALA A 12 -54.13 5.57 0.83
N ALA A 13 -53.88 6.42 1.83
CA ALA A 13 -52.67 7.23 1.89
C ALA A 13 -51.50 6.30 2.21
N VAL A 14 -50.64 6.03 1.23
CA VAL A 14 -49.35 5.35 1.43
C VAL A 14 -48.38 6.36 2.02
N CYS A 15 -48.21 6.37 3.35
CA CYS A 15 -47.11 7.06 4.00
C CYS A 15 -45.79 6.36 3.60
N GLY A 16 -45.08 6.92 2.63
CA GLY A 16 -43.71 6.51 2.30
C GLY A 16 -42.81 6.81 3.49
N LEU A 17 -42.44 5.79 4.24
CA LEU A 17 -41.33 5.86 5.20
C LEU A 17 -40.08 6.06 4.39
N HIS A 18 -39.62 7.32 4.25
CA HIS A 18 -38.26 7.63 3.83
C HIS A 18 -37.39 7.22 4.99
N ALA A 19 -36.75 6.06 4.89
CA ALA A 19 -35.64 5.68 5.76
C ALA A 19 -34.53 6.73 5.57
N GLN A 20 -34.41 7.65 6.52
CA GLN A 20 -33.27 8.57 6.56
C GLN A 20 -32.01 7.72 6.71
N THR A 21 -31.08 7.85 5.77
CA THR A 21 -29.74 7.29 5.92
C THR A 21 -29.17 7.80 7.25
N PRO A 22 -28.71 6.92 8.15
CA PRO A 22 -28.12 7.36 9.41
C PRO A 22 -27.04 8.38 9.15
N ALA A 23 -27.03 9.48 9.92
CA ALA A 23 -25.99 10.50 9.79
C ALA A 23 -24.61 9.86 10.00
N GLU A 24 -23.67 10.17 9.12
CA GLU A 24 -22.27 9.73 9.27
C GLU A 24 -21.70 10.32 10.57
N THR A 25 -21.17 9.47 11.42
CA THR A 25 -20.56 9.83 12.70
C THR A 25 -19.17 9.22 12.81
N VAL A 26 -18.34 9.76 13.67
CA VAL A 26 -17.03 9.17 14.00
C VAL A 26 -17.20 7.71 14.41
N ASP A 27 -18.17 7.42 15.28
CA ASP A 27 -18.40 6.06 15.77
C ASP A 27 -18.87 5.12 14.67
N SER A 28 -19.73 5.56 13.72
CA SER A 28 -20.17 4.73 12.62
C SER A 28 -18.97 4.29 11.74
N HIS A 29 -18.04 5.18 11.46
CA HIS A 29 -16.82 4.85 10.72
C HIS A 29 -15.88 3.93 11.51
N LEU A 30 -15.70 4.15 12.82
CA LEU A 30 -14.89 3.26 13.66
C LEU A 30 -15.48 1.85 13.77
N VAL A 31 -16.81 1.72 13.81
CA VAL A 31 -17.50 0.42 13.79
C VAL A 31 -17.31 -0.26 12.44
N ALA A 32 -17.47 0.47 11.32
CA ALA A 32 -17.27 -0.06 9.97
C ALA A 32 -15.82 -0.53 9.77
N ALA A 33 -14.84 0.27 10.19
CA ALA A 33 -13.42 -0.10 10.13
C ALA A 33 -13.13 -1.37 10.94
N ARG A 34 -13.64 -1.47 12.17
CA ARG A 34 -13.46 -2.64 13.03
C ARG A 34 -14.08 -3.90 12.42
N THR A 35 -15.30 -3.77 11.88
CA THR A 35 -15.99 -4.88 11.21
C THR A 35 -15.20 -5.36 9.99
N ALA A 36 -14.68 -4.43 9.19
CA ALA A 36 -13.87 -4.76 8.02
C ALA A 36 -12.51 -5.36 8.39
N ALA A 37 -11.89 -4.91 9.48
CA ALA A 37 -10.59 -5.42 9.90
C ALA A 37 -10.63 -6.90 10.27
N GLY A 38 -11.69 -7.35 10.94
CA GLY A 38 -11.76 -8.72 11.45
C GLY A 38 -10.50 -9.05 12.27
N PHE A 39 -9.96 -10.23 12.04
CA PHE A 39 -8.67 -10.66 12.60
C PHE A 39 -7.49 -10.40 11.65
N ASP A 40 -7.74 -10.13 10.36
CA ASP A 40 -6.70 -10.03 9.35
C ASP A 40 -5.93 -8.70 9.43
N PHE A 41 -6.62 -7.60 9.80
CA PHE A 41 -6.07 -6.24 9.73
C PHE A 41 -6.11 -5.51 11.08
N THR A 42 -5.94 -6.24 12.19
CA THR A 42 -5.91 -5.66 13.54
C THR A 42 -4.76 -4.67 13.73
N GLY A 43 -3.58 -4.92 13.14
CA GLY A 43 -2.45 -4.01 13.15
C GLY A 43 -2.76 -2.70 12.41
N THR A 44 -3.35 -2.78 11.22
CA THR A 44 -3.80 -1.62 10.44
C THR A 44 -4.84 -0.82 11.22
N LEU A 45 -5.85 -1.49 11.80
CA LEU A 45 -6.88 -0.85 12.62
C LEU A 45 -6.27 -0.11 13.82
N ALA A 46 -5.37 -0.77 14.55
CA ALA A 46 -4.70 -0.19 15.70
C ALA A 46 -3.92 1.08 15.32
N ARG A 47 -3.16 1.02 14.22
CA ARG A 47 -2.31 2.11 13.76
C ARG A 47 -3.11 3.32 13.24
N LEU A 48 -4.22 3.09 12.55
CA LEU A 48 -4.97 4.15 11.86
C LEU A 48 -6.18 4.67 12.65
N CYS A 49 -6.89 3.80 13.35
CA CYS A 49 -8.13 4.15 14.06
C CYS A 49 -7.94 4.39 15.56
N VAL A 50 -7.04 3.62 16.23
CA VAL A 50 -6.88 3.69 17.69
C VAL A 50 -5.83 4.73 18.08
N ALA A 51 -4.68 4.72 17.43
CA ALA A 51 -3.58 5.63 17.70
C ALA A 51 -3.03 6.23 16.41
N PRO A 52 -3.85 7.02 15.67
CA PRO A 52 -3.40 7.64 14.42
C PRO A 52 -2.25 8.62 14.70
N PRO A 53 -1.24 8.66 13.84
CA PRO A 53 -0.17 9.64 13.96
C PRO A 53 -0.73 11.05 13.78
N LYS A 54 -0.34 11.97 14.67
CA LYS A 54 -0.65 13.40 14.53
C LYS A 54 0.53 14.11 13.89
N VAL A 55 0.39 14.51 12.65
CA VAL A 55 1.42 15.19 11.88
C VAL A 55 1.01 16.65 11.70
N THR A 56 1.87 17.57 12.14
CA THR A 56 1.65 19.02 11.98
C THR A 56 2.38 19.58 10.77
N ALA A 57 3.54 19.02 10.44
CA ALA A 57 4.34 19.40 9.28
C ALA A 57 5.19 18.23 8.81
N ILE A 58 5.48 18.19 7.49
CA ILE A 58 6.45 17.27 6.91
C ILE A 58 7.87 17.69 7.35
N ARG A 59 8.67 16.76 7.83
CA ARG A 59 10.03 17.02 8.28
C ARG A 59 11.04 16.61 7.21
N ASP A 60 11.91 17.55 6.83
CA ASP A 60 13.12 17.27 6.06
C ASP A 60 14.31 17.19 7.05
N GLY A 61 14.42 16.05 7.73
CA GLY A 61 15.47 15.81 8.73
C GLY A 61 16.49 14.79 8.22
N ALA A 62 17.76 14.99 8.59
CA ALA A 62 18.75 13.94 8.41
C ALA A 62 18.31 12.68 9.16
N PRO A 63 18.44 11.49 8.57
CA PRO A 63 18.18 10.25 9.28
C PRO A 63 19.14 10.16 10.49
N GLY A 64 18.60 9.65 11.60
CA GLY A 64 19.41 9.33 12.77
C GLY A 64 20.49 8.28 12.48
N PRO A 65 21.35 7.96 13.47
CA PRO A 65 22.33 6.89 13.33
C PRO A 65 21.61 5.57 13.02
N ALA A 66 22.29 4.69 12.26
CA ALA A 66 21.75 3.36 11.95
C ALA A 66 21.41 2.60 13.24
N PRO A 67 20.21 2.04 13.38
CA PRO A 67 19.85 1.21 14.52
C PRO A 67 20.69 -0.07 14.55
N ALA A 68 20.70 -0.74 15.70
CA ALA A 68 21.38 -2.03 15.82
C ALA A 68 20.81 -3.05 14.81
N ARG A 69 21.68 -3.83 14.18
CA ARG A 69 21.33 -4.73 13.07
C ARG A 69 20.20 -5.72 13.43
N ASP A 70 20.20 -6.24 14.63
CA ASP A 70 19.19 -7.17 15.12
C ASP A 70 17.79 -6.57 15.21
N THR A 71 17.64 -5.25 15.20
CA THR A 71 16.34 -4.58 15.21
C THR A 71 15.66 -4.56 13.83
N TRP A 72 16.41 -4.64 12.75
CA TRP A 72 15.88 -4.52 11.39
C TRP A 72 16.16 -5.71 10.47
N PHE A 73 17.26 -6.44 10.66
CA PHE A 73 17.65 -7.53 9.78
C PHE A 73 16.69 -8.72 9.83
N ILE A 74 16.37 -9.25 8.65
CA ILE A 74 15.65 -10.50 8.46
C ILE A 74 16.23 -11.24 7.26
N GLU A 75 16.26 -12.57 7.34
CA GLU A 75 16.71 -13.40 6.21
C GLU A 75 15.83 -13.18 4.98
N PRO A 76 16.43 -12.98 3.79
CA PRO A 76 15.69 -12.87 2.56
C PRO A 76 15.03 -14.19 2.20
N ALA A 77 13.89 -14.13 1.49
CA ALA A 77 13.10 -15.33 1.23
C ALA A 77 12.51 -15.35 -0.18
N LYS A 78 12.47 -16.51 -0.82
CA LYS A 78 11.59 -16.75 -1.96
C LYS A 78 10.16 -16.90 -1.46
N VAL A 79 9.25 -16.06 -1.94
CA VAL A 79 7.86 -16.02 -1.46
C VAL A 79 6.90 -16.62 -2.49
N PHE A 80 7.05 -16.27 -3.76
CA PHE A 80 6.36 -16.89 -4.88
C PHE A 80 7.38 -17.43 -5.90
N ASP A 81 6.92 -18.07 -6.94
CA ASP A 81 7.84 -18.60 -7.97
C ASP A 81 8.73 -17.50 -8.55
N ASN A 82 8.16 -16.28 -8.70
CA ASN A 82 8.79 -15.13 -9.31
C ASN A 82 8.84 -13.88 -8.41
N LEU A 83 8.58 -14.01 -7.10
CA LEU A 83 8.66 -12.88 -6.17
C LEU A 83 9.47 -13.25 -4.92
N TYR A 84 10.42 -12.38 -4.59
CA TYR A 84 11.36 -12.57 -3.49
C TYR A 84 11.32 -11.38 -2.55
N PHE A 85 11.36 -11.67 -1.24
CA PHE A 85 11.46 -10.67 -0.20
C PHE A 85 12.92 -10.36 0.10
N VAL A 86 13.30 -9.10 -0.03
CA VAL A 86 14.63 -8.57 0.31
C VAL A 86 14.49 -7.33 1.19
N GLY A 87 13.42 -7.29 1.98
CA GLY A 87 13.09 -6.22 2.91
C GLY A 87 13.66 -6.43 4.30
N SER A 88 13.28 -5.56 5.22
CA SER A 88 13.62 -5.62 6.63
C SER A 88 12.45 -6.13 7.49
N LYS A 89 12.61 -6.19 8.82
CA LYS A 89 11.53 -6.60 9.73
C LYS A 89 10.29 -5.70 9.65
N ILE A 90 10.45 -4.42 9.28
CA ILE A 90 9.37 -3.43 9.28
C ILE A 90 9.07 -2.93 7.85
N HIS A 91 10.10 -2.71 7.03
CA HIS A 91 9.97 -2.11 5.71
C HIS A 91 10.13 -3.18 4.63
N SER A 92 9.18 -3.23 3.71
CA SER A 92 9.19 -4.23 2.64
C SER A 92 10.06 -3.76 1.47
N SER A 93 10.78 -4.69 0.87
CA SER A 93 11.36 -4.58 -0.46
C SER A 93 11.15 -5.89 -1.18
N TRP A 94 10.71 -5.84 -2.44
CA TRP A 94 10.31 -7.00 -3.20
C TRP A 94 11.00 -7.05 -4.55
N ALA A 95 11.58 -8.18 -4.90
CA ALA A 95 12.19 -8.43 -6.20
C ALA A 95 11.27 -9.32 -7.05
N LEU A 96 10.64 -8.76 -8.06
CA LEU A 96 9.82 -9.46 -9.05
C LEU A 96 10.71 -9.86 -10.22
N THR A 97 10.96 -11.15 -10.39
CA THR A 97 11.83 -11.70 -11.44
C THR A 97 11.05 -12.00 -12.71
N SER A 98 11.73 -11.87 -13.83
CA SER A 98 11.24 -12.23 -15.16
C SER A 98 12.33 -12.93 -15.98
N SER A 99 12.00 -13.33 -17.22
CA SER A 99 12.94 -13.90 -18.17
C SER A 99 14.10 -12.96 -18.56
N GLU A 100 13.92 -11.64 -18.43
CA GLU A 100 14.88 -10.63 -18.92
C GLU A 100 15.50 -9.78 -17.80
N GLY A 101 15.06 -9.94 -16.56
CA GLY A 101 15.59 -9.17 -15.43
C GLY A 101 14.66 -9.10 -14.25
N ILE A 102 14.84 -8.08 -13.44
CA ILE A 102 14.17 -7.89 -12.14
C ILE A 102 13.56 -6.50 -12.09
N ILE A 103 12.34 -6.40 -11.57
CA ILE A 103 11.73 -5.16 -11.08
C ILE A 103 11.83 -5.21 -9.55
N LEU A 104 12.50 -4.23 -8.96
CA LEU A 104 12.60 -4.07 -7.51
C LEU A 104 11.55 -3.05 -7.05
N ILE A 105 10.82 -3.35 -6.00
CA ILE A 105 9.85 -2.44 -5.37
C ILE A 105 10.40 -2.01 -4.02
N ASP A 106 10.64 -0.71 -3.85
CA ASP A 106 11.28 -0.04 -2.71
C ASP A 106 12.72 -0.47 -2.43
N THR A 107 13.47 0.39 -1.73
CA THR A 107 14.91 0.22 -1.52
C THR A 107 15.37 0.45 -0.08
N LEU A 108 14.45 0.44 0.87
CA LEU A 108 14.75 0.57 2.30
C LEU A 108 15.49 1.88 2.66
N PHE A 109 16.02 1.94 3.87
CA PHE A 109 16.92 3.01 4.30
C PHE A 109 18.33 2.86 3.71
N THR A 110 19.04 3.95 3.62
CA THR A 110 20.43 3.96 3.15
C THR A 110 21.36 3.04 3.96
N TYR A 111 21.11 2.90 5.28
CA TYR A 111 21.98 2.11 6.16
C TYR A 111 21.83 0.60 5.99
N ASN A 112 20.72 0.10 5.49
CA ASN A 112 20.48 -1.33 5.38
C ASN A 112 20.24 -1.83 3.94
N SER A 113 20.12 -0.94 2.95
CA SER A 113 19.86 -1.33 1.56
C SER A 113 20.98 -2.19 0.94
N GLU A 114 22.25 -1.95 1.26
CA GLU A 114 23.36 -2.77 0.75
C GLU A 114 23.24 -4.22 1.26
N GLU A 115 22.99 -4.40 2.54
CA GLU A 115 22.96 -5.73 3.14
C GLU A 115 21.69 -6.48 2.78
N GLU A 116 20.50 -5.86 2.95
CA GLU A 116 19.22 -6.52 2.73
C GLU A 116 18.92 -6.73 1.24
N ILE A 117 19.18 -5.72 0.40
CA ILE A 117 18.83 -5.80 -1.02
C ILE A 117 19.95 -6.46 -1.81
N VAL A 118 21.13 -5.87 -1.84
CA VAL A 118 22.22 -6.41 -2.66
C VAL A 118 22.71 -7.75 -2.12
N GLY A 119 22.91 -7.83 -0.81
CA GLY A 119 23.28 -9.06 -0.11
C GLY A 119 22.17 -10.12 -0.20
N GLY A 120 20.90 -9.72 0.02
CA GLY A 120 19.74 -10.58 -0.04
C GLY A 120 19.51 -11.17 -1.42
N LEU A 121 19.58 -10.36 -2.50
CA LEU A 121 19.49 -10.86 -3.87
C LEU A 121 20.56 -11.93 -4.14
N LYS A 122 21.82 -11.64 -3.82
CA LYS A 122 22.93 -12.61 -4.00
C LYS A 122 22.72 -13.89 -3.22
N LYS A 123 22.25 -13.79 -1.97
CA LYS A 123 21.95 -14.95 -1.11
C LYS A 123 20.85 -15.84 -1.70
N LEU A 124 19.89 -15.24 -2.41
CA LEU A 124 18.82 -15.93 -3.13
C LEU A 124 19.25 -16.43 -4.53
N GLY A 125 20.52 -16.28 -4.92
CA GLY A 125 21.02 -16.65 -6.24
C GLY A 125 20.62 -15.71 -7.36
N LEU A 126 20.16 -14.50 -7.02
CA LEU A 126 19.78 -13.47 -7.97
C LEU A 126 20.94 -12.46 -8.17
N ASP A 127 21.15 -12.06 -9.42
CA ASP A 127 22.17 -11.06 -9.76
C ASP A 127 21.61 -9.63 -9.62
N PRO A 128 22.12 -8.80 -8.70
CA PRO A 128 21.69 -7.40 -8.58
C PRO A 128 21.83 -6.57 -9.86
N ALA A 129 22.79 -6.93 -10.74
CA ALA A 129 22.96 -6.27 -12.04
C ALA A 129 21.83 -6.53 -13.03
N LYS A 130 20.96 -7.50 -12.73
CA LYS A 130 19.73 -7.77 -13.49
C LYS A 130 18.54 -6.91 -13.06
N VAL A 131 18.66 -6.10 -12.01
CA VAL A 131 17.61 -5.14 -11.64
C VAL A 131 17.54 -4.02 -12.68
N LYS A 132 16.49 -4.06 -13.50
CA LYS A 132 16.27 -3.10 -14.58
C LYS A 132 15.54 -1.84 -14.10
N TYR A 133 14.53 -2.04 -13.27
CA TYR A 133 13.73 -0.96 -12.70
C TYR A 133 13.64 -1.09 -11.19
N VAL A 134 13.65 0.06 -10.56
CA VAL A 134 13.36 0.25 -9.14
C VAL A 134 12.14 1.14 -9.04
N ILE A 135 11.02 0.61 -8.58
CA ILE A 135 9.78 1.38 -8.37
C ILE A 135 9.74 1.79 -6.91
N ILE A 136 9.78 3.08 -6.65
CA ILE A 136 9.69 3.63 -5.30
C ILE A 136 8.24 3.98 -5.00
N SER A 137 7.70 3.34 -3.95
CA SER A 137 6.31 3.58 -3.53
C SER A 137 6.09 5.03 -3.11
N HIS A 138 7.06 5.63 -2.41
CA HIS A 138 7.07 7.06 -2.07
C HIS A 138 8.45 7.51 -1.53
N ALA A 139 8.67 8.83 -1.42
CA ALA A 139 9.98 9.43 -1.14
C ALA A 139 10.38 9.48 0.33
N HIS A 140 9.78 8.70 1.24
CA HIS A 140 10.34 8.58 2.59
C HIS A 140 11.61 7.73 2.59
N GLY A 141 12.54 8.05 3.49
CA GLY A 141 13.87 7.46 3.53
C GLY A 141 13.93 5.94 3.67
N ASP A 142 12.89 5.34 4.24
CA ASP A 142 12.71 3.90 4.40
C ASP A 142 12.26 3.16 3.12
N HIS A 143 12.01 3.90 2.04
CA HIS A 143 11.65 3.35 0.73
C HIS A 143 12.61 3.76 -0.38
N VAL A 144 13.12 4.99 -0.35
CA VAL A 144 13.97 5.54 -1.40
C VAL A 144 15.46 5.47 -1.08
N GLY A 145 15.84 5.08 0.15
CA GLY A 145 17.20 5.21 0.65
C GLY A 145 18.28 4.50 -0.17
N GLY A 146 18.00 3.35 -0.74
CA GLY A 146 18.91 2.60 -1.61
C GLY A 146 18.77 2.91 -3.11
N ALA A 147 17.86 3.79 -3.53
CA ALA A 147 17.60 4.05 -4.95
C ALA A 147 18.86 4.56 -5.68
N LYS A 148 19.62 5.47 -5.06
CA LYS A 148 20.90 5.94 -5.60
C LYS A 148 21.91 4.81 -5.77
N LEU A 149 22.02 3.93 -4.78
CA LEU A 149 22.90 2.75 -4.86
C LEU A 149 22.57 1.89 -6.07
N MET A 150 21.30 1.59 -6.30
CA MET A 150 20.83 0.78 -7.42
C MET A 150 21.09 1.48 -8.76
N GLN A 151 20.83 2.78 -8.83
CA GLN A 151 21.07 3.60 -10.03
C GLN A 151 22.55 3.69 -10.39
N ASP A 152 23.41 4.07 -9.44
CA ASP A 152 24.82 4.34 -9.72
C ASP A 152 25.63 3.06 -9.95
N ARG A 153 25.35 2.00 -9.21
CA ARG A 153 26.15 0.77 -9.22
C ARG A 153 25.69 -0.25 -10.24
N PHE A 154 24.40 -0.31 -10.49
CA PHE A 154 23.81 -1.35 -11.34
C PHE A 154 23.11 -0.80 -12.58
N GLY A 155 23.03 0.53 -12.72
CA GLY A 155 22.39 1.17 -13.86
C GLY A 155 20.88 0.97 -13.90
N SER A 156 20.25 0.70 -12.75
CA SER A 156 18.81 0.54 -12.65
C SER A 156 18.08 1.85 -12.91
N HIS A 157 16.98 1.82 -13.67
CA HIS A 157 16.10 2.97 -13.82
C HIS A 157 15.23 3.14 -12.58
N VAL A 158 15.14 4.36 -12.05
CA VAL A 158 14.32 4.68 -10.87
C VAL A 158 13.00 5.30 -11.31
N VAL A 159 11.89 4.70 -10.88
CA VAL A 159 10.52 5.13 -11.16
C VAL A 159 9.90 5.66 -9.87
N MET A 160 9.40 6.90 -9.88
CA MET A 160 8.78 7.52 -8.71
C MET A 160 7.73 8.54 -9.15
N GLY A 161 6.75 8.83 -8.29
CA GLY A 161 5.74 9.88 -8.56
C GLY A 161 6.37 11.27 -8.70
N GLY A 162 5.84 12.09 -9.61
CA GLY A 162 6.37 13.43 -9.89
C GLY A 162 6.54 14.31 -8.64
N PRO A 163 5.51 14.47 -7.76
CA PRO A 163 5.65 15.25 -6.54
C PRO A 163 6.72 14.73 -5.57
N ASP A 164 6.95 13.42 -5.56
CA ASP A 164 7.95 12.80 -4.70
C ASP A 164 9.36 12.97 -5.27
N TRP A 165 9.53 12.99 -6.60
CA TRP A 165 10.75 13.46 -7.24
C TRP A 165 11.07 14.90 -6.85
N ASP A 166 10.07 15.81 -6.91
CA ASP A 166 10.24 17.21 -6.53
C ASP A 166 10.66 17.36 -5.06
N SER A 167 10.05 16.54 -4.17
CA SER A 167 10.42 16.50 -2.75
C SER A 167 11.85 16.01 -2.56
N THR A 168 12.24 14.96 -3.25
CA THR A 168 13.61 14.39 -3.20
C THR A 168 14.64 15.42 -3.67
N GLU A 169 14.39 16.12 -4.77
CA GLU A 169 15.30 17.14 -5.30
C GLU A 169 15.45 18.33 -4.35
N LYS A 170 14.39 18.76 -3.68
CA LYS A 170 14.36 19.88 -2.74
C LYS A 170 14.94 19.54 -1.36
N SER A 171 14.91 18.26 -0.96
CA SER A 171 15.40 17.83 0.36
C SER A 171 16.87 18.23 0.54
N VAL A 172 17.24 18.83 1.66
CA VAL A 172 18.61 19.25 1.96
C VAL A 172 19.33 18.19 2.80
N ASN A 173 18.64 17.60 3.75
CA ASN A 173 19.24 16.76 4.80
C ASN A 173 18.82 15.28 4.72
N GLY A 174 17.79 14.94 3.95
CA GLY A 174 17.20 13.61 3.93
C GLY A 174 18.08 12.51 3.31
N TYR A 175 19.15 12.90 2.58
CA TYR A 175 19.97 11.96 1.79
C TYR A 175 21.46 12.10 2.08
N PRO A 176 21.96 11.59 3.21
CA PRO A 176 23.35 11.79 3.61
C PRO A 176 24.38 11.13 2.66
N GLN A 177 23.98 10.13 1.88
CA GLN A 177 24.83 9.46 0.87
C GLN A 177 24.54 9.95 -0.56
N GLY A 178 23.78 11.03 -0.69
CA GLY A 178 23.34 11.61 -1.96
C GLY A 178 22.01 11.08 -2.44
N LYS A 179 21.37 11.85 -3.31
CA LYS A 179 20.04 11.59 -3.87
C LYS A 179 20.13 10.74 -5.14
N PRO A 180 19.12 9.92 -5.44
CA PRO A 180 18.97 9.39 -6.80
C PRO A 180 18.77 10.56 -7.78
N LYS A 181 19.26 10.41 -8.99
CA LYS A 181 18.99 11.35 -10.08
C LYS A 181 17.58 11.09 -10.59
N ARG A 182 16.81 12.17 -10.84
CA ARG A 182 15.49 12.06 -11.46
C ARG A 182 15.59 11.30 -12.78
N ASP A 183 14.74 10.29 -12.94
CA ASP A 183 14.76 9.41 -14.09
C ASP A 183 13.34 9.28 -14.64
N ILE A 184 12.56 8.30 -14.24
CA ILE A 184 11.21 8.07 -14.75
C ILE A 184 10.18 8.65 -13.77
N VAL A 185 9.35 9.57 -14.30
CA VAL A 185 8.15 10.02 -13.59
C VAL A 185 7.01 9.07 -13.92
N ALA A 186 6.44 8.48 -12.88
CA ALA A 186 5.35 7.52 -13.03
C ALA A 186 4.02 8.22 -13.31
N ASP A 187 3.30 7.74 -14.31
CA ASP A 187 1.94 8.12 -14.63
C ASP A 187 0.93 7.07 -14.13
N ASP A 188 -0.31 7.52 -13.89
CA ASP A 188 -1.41 6.63 -13.51
C ASP A 188 -1.75 5.64 -14.65
N GLY A 189 -1.86 4.36 -14.31
CA GLY A 189 -2.09 3.30 -15.29
C GLY A 189 -0.85 2.90 -16.11
N GLN A 190 0.30 3.56 -15.93
CA GLN A 190 1.54 3.19 -16.59
C GLN A 190 1.94 1.76 -16.23
N LYS A 191 2.46 1.03 -17.21
CA LYS A 191 3.02 -0.31 -17.04
C LYS A 191 4.54 -0.27 -17.12
N ILE A 192 5.20 -0.78 -16.09
CA ILE A 192 6.65 -1.03 -16.08
C ILE A 192 6.83 -2.51 -16.39
N THR A 193 7.45 -2.84 -17.48
CA THR A 193 7.56 -4.21 -17.99
C THR A 193 9.02 -4.62 -18.22
N VAL A 194 9.36 -5.83 -17.77
CA VAL A 194 10.62 -6.51 -18.00
C VAL A 194 10.32 -7.97 -18.34
N GLY A 195 10.60 -8.38 -19.58
CA GLY A 195 10.26 -9.72 -20.06
C GLY A 195 8.78 -10.05 -19.85
N ASP A 196 8.50 -11.13 -19.12
CA ASP A 196 7.14 -11.59 -18.81
C ASP A 196 6.55 -11.00 -17.51
N ALA A 197 7.27 -10.13 -16.80
CA ALA A 197 6.77 -9.42 -15.61
C ALA A 197 6.32 -7.99 -15.95
N SER A 198 5.16 -7.59 -15.45
CA SER A 198 4.62 -6.25 -15.61
C SER A 198 3.97 -5.74 -14.32
N VAL A 199 4.29 -4.51 -13.94
CA VAL A 199 3.71 -3.80 -12.80
C VAL A 199 2.90 -2.61 -13.32
N THR A 200 1.60 -2.57 -13.02
CA THR A 200 0.74 -1.43 -13.34
C THR A 200 0.74 -0.46 -12.18
N ILE A 201 1.10 0.79 -12.43
CA ILE A 201 1.11 1.88 -11.46
C ILE A 201 -0.31 2.37 -11.22
N VAL A 202 -0.64 2.59 -9.96
CA VAL A 202 -1.87 3.29 -9.53
C VAL A 202 -1.42 4.45 -8.65
N THR A 203 -1.56 5.68 -9.12
CA THR A 203 -1.22 6.86 -8.30
C THR A 203 -2.22 7.01 -7.16
N THR A 204 -1.72 7.03 -5.93
CA THR A 204 -2.52 7.08 -4.71
C THR A 204 -2.01 8.15 -3.75
N PRO A 205 -2.08 9.45 -4.14
CA PRO A 205 -1.62 10.55 -3.29
C PRO A 205 -2.32 10.52 -1.92
N GLY A 206 -1.61 10.97 -0.89
CA GLY A 206 -2.15 11.04 0.48
C GLY A 206 -1.03 10.83 1.48
N HIS A 207 -0.50 9.62 1.62
CA HIS A 207 0.66 9.34 2.48
C HIS A 207 1.84 10.28 2.16
N THR A 208 2.18 10.37 0.87
CA THR A 208 2.88 11.50 0.26
C THR A 208 2.10 11.97 -0.97
N PRO A 209 2.37 13.18 -1.50
CA PRO A 209 1.73 13.63 -2.74
C PRO A 209 2.04 12.78 -3.97
N GLY A 210 3.16 12.08 -4.00
CA GLY A 210 3.61 11.23 -5.11
C GLY A 210 3.47 9.73 -4.85
N THR A 211 2.75 9.30 -3.82
CA THR A 211 2.58 7.87 -3.48
C THR A 211 2.07 7.06 -4.67
N LEU A 212 2.73 5.93 -4.92
CA LEU A 212 2.39 4.93 -5.92
C LEU A 212 1.96 3.63 -5.24
N SER A 213 0.79 3.13 -5.61
CA SER A 213 0.36 1.75 -5.37
C SER A 213 0.48 0.95 -6.67
N MET A 214 0.35 -0.37 -6.63
CA MET A 214 0.65 -1.20 -7.79
C MET A 214 -0.28 -2.41 -7.89
N ILE A 215 -0.52 -2.83 -9.14
CA ILE A 215 -1.15 -4.12 -9.46
C ILE A 215 -0.18 -4.92 -10.31
N PHE A 216 0.12 -6.16 -9.92
CA PHE A 216 0.99 -7.06 -10.67
C PHE A 216 0.65 -8.53 -10.43
N THR A 217 1.24 -9.42 -11.22
CA THR A 217 1.00 -10.87 -11.14
C THR A 217 2.21 -11.59 -10.55
N VAL A 218 1.93 -12.49 -9.62
CA VAL A 218 2.89 -13.47 -9.08
C VAL A 218 2.43 -14.88 -9.45
N LYS A 219 3.30 -15.87 -9.28
CA LYS A 219 2.99 -17.28 -9.59
C LYS A 219 3.21 -18.14 -8.35
N ASP A 220 2.24 -18.98 -8.02
CA ASP A 220 2.33 -20.00 -6.99
C ASP A 220 2.19 -21.38 -7.64
N ASN A 221 3.28 -22.16 -7.72
CA ASN A 221 3.34 -23.44 -8.44
C ASN A 221 2.82 -23.31 -9.89
N GLY A 222 3.24 -22.25 -10.58
CA GLY A 222 2.84 -21.92 -11.94
C GLY A 222 1.47 -21.24 -12.07
N LYS A 223 0.63 -21.24 -11.03
CA LYS A 223 -0.70 -20.59 -11.05
C LYS A 223 -0.55 -19.10 -10.85
N PRO A 224 -1.09 -18.25 -11.75
CA PRO A 224 -1.04 -16.82 -11.57
C PRO A 224 -2.00 -16.33 -10.48
N LEU A 225 -1.52 -15.41 -9.64
CA LEU A 225 -2.27 -14.70 -8.62
C LEU A 225 -2.03 -13.19 -8.79
N THR A 226 -3.06 -12.38 -8.60
CA THR A 226 -2.94 -10.92 -8.73
C THR A 226 -2.73 -10.27 -7.37
N VAL A 227 -1.71 -9.43 -7.29
CA VAL A 227 -1.34 -8.64 -6.11
C VAL A 227 -1.92 -7.24 -6.22
N ALA A 228 -2.54 -6.79 -5.13
CA ALA A 228 -2.79 -5.38 -4.84
C ALA A 228 -1.76 -4.92 -3.80
N TYR A 229 -0.87 -4.00 -4.19
CA TYR A 229 0.20 -3.48 -3.35
C TYR A 229 -0.11 -2.04 -2.92
N SER A 230 -0.22 -1.81 -1.60
CA SER A 230 -0.40 -0.47 -1.03
C SER A 230 0.95 0.20 -0.81
N GLY A 231 1.18 1.33 -1.49
CA GLY A 231 2.44 2.08 -1.41
C GLY A 231 2.51 3.11 -0.29
N GLY A 232 1.44 3.32 0.49
CA GLY A 232 1.44 4.26 1.61
C GLY A 232 0.17 4.14 2.44
N THR A 233 0.30 3.62 3.67
CA THR A 233 -0.85 3.31 4.54
C THR A 233 -1.02 4.30 5.67
N ALA A 234 0.05 4.67 6.39
CA ALA A 234 -0.04 5.53 7.57
C ALA A 234 -0.40 6.99 7.23
N PHE A 235 -1.06 7.69 8.17
CA PHE A 235 -1.43 9.11 8.02
C PHE A 235 -0.23 10.03 8.31
N ASN A 236 0.84 9.93 7.51
CA ASN A 236 2.07 10.71 7.67
C ASN A 236 2.03 12.06 6.93
N PHE A 237 0.86 12.67 6.84
CA PHE A 237 0.60 13.97 6.22
C PHE A 237 -0.03 14.93 7.24
N PRO A 238 0.02 16.26 7.02
CA PRO A 238 -0.62 17.22 7.91
C PRO A 238 -2.10 16.91 8.11
N SER A 239 -2.51 16.79 9.38
CA SER A 239 -3.86 16.34 9.78
C SER A 239 -4.90 17.42 9.48
N THR A 240 -5.31 17.55 8.23
CA THR A 240 -6.35 18.46 7.74
C THR A 240 -7.43 17.70 6.99
N ALA A 241 -8.68 18.18 7.02
CA ALA A 241 -9.76 17.53 6.30
C ALA A 241 -9.49 17.38 4.80
N PRO A 242 -8.95 18.37 4.06
CA PRO A 242 -8.59 18.19 2.65
C PRO A 242 -7.56 17.09 2.39
N ASN A 243 -6.55 16.94 3.26
CA ASN A 243 -5.56 15.87 3.11
C ASN A 243 -6.17 14.49 3.33
N PHE A 244 -7.10 14.37 4.29
CA PHE A 244 -7.86 13.13 4.46
C PHE A 244 -8.78 12.84 3.27
N ASP A 245 -9.39 13.86 2.64
CA ASP A 245 -10.18 13.68 1.41
C ASP A 245 -9.33 13.10 0.28
N ILE A 246 -8.11 13.59 0.08
CA ILE A 246 -7.16 13.06 -0.91
C ILE A 246 -6.85 11.59 -0.61
N TYR A 247 -6.51 11.28 0.65
CA TYR A 247 -6.18 9.91 1.05
C TYR A 247 -7.38 8.96 0.86
N ILE A 248 -8.59 9.33 1.31
CA ILE A 248 -9.82 8.54 1.16
C ILE A 248 -10.10 8.23 -0.32
N ASN A 249 -9.99 9.23 -1.19
CA ASN A 249 -10.19 9.05 -2.63
C ASN A 249 -9.15 8.09 -3.22
N SER A 250 -7.91 8.15 -2.78
CA SER A 250 -6.84 7.23 -3.18
C SER A 250 -7.10 5.80 -2.74
N GLN A 251 -7.59 5.59 -1.50
CA GLN A 251 -7.95 4.25 -1.02
C GLN A 251 -9.12 3.67 -1.81
N ARG A 252 -10.15 4.47 -2.12
CA ARG A 252 -11.28 4.06 -2.97
C ARG A 252 -10.83 3.71 -4.39
N LYS A 253 -9.94 4.51 -4.98
CA LYS A 253 -9.35 4.25 -6.30
C LYS A 253 -8.59 2.92 -6.31
N MET A 254 -7.75 2.68 -5.30
CA MET A 254 -6.98 1.44 -5.22
C MET A 254 -7.86 0.22 -4.97
N ALA A 255 -8.92 0.35 -4.15
CA ALA A 255 -9.93 -0.69 -3.97
C ALA A 255 -10.60 -1.06 -5.30
N ALA A 256 -10.99 -0.07 -6.10
CA ALA A 256 -11.60 -0.28 -7.42
C ALA A 256 -10.61 -0.95 -8.39
N ALA A 257 -9.34 -0.54 -8.42
CA ALA A 257 -8.30 -1.15 -9.23
C ALA A 257 -8.05 -2.61 -8.83
N ALA A 258 -7.96 -2.90 -7.53
CA ALA A 258 -7.79 -4.26 -7.00
C ALA A 258 -8.97 -5.16 -7.37
N ALA A 259 -10.20 -4.67 -7.24
CA ALA A 259 -11.42 -5.39 -7.61
C ALA A 259 -11.47 -5.69 -9.12
N ALA A 260 -11.20 -4.68 -9.97
CA ALA A 260 -11.16 -4.83 -11.42
C ALA A 260 -10.10 -5.85 -11.88
N ALA A 261 -8.95 -5.88 -11.21
CA ALA A 261 -7.88 -6.84 -11.47
C ALA A 261 -8.12 -8.21 -10.83
N ASN A 262 -9.20 -8.40 -10.09
CA ASN A 262 -9.49 -9.63 -9.33
C ASN A 262 -8.36 -10.01 -8.36
N ALA A 263 -7.74 -9.02 -7.69
CA ALA A 263 -6.65 -9.26 -6.77
C ALA A 263 -7.07 -10.12 -5.58
N THR A 264 -6.30 -11.15 -5.28
CA THR A 264 -6.48 -12.06 -4.14
C THR A 264 -5.32 -12.01 -3.16
N VAL A 265 -4.22 -11.39 -3.56
CA VAL A 265 -3.02 -11.18 -2.74
C VAL A 265 -2.97 -9.71 -2.34
N PHE A 266 -2.79 -9.45 -1.05
CA PHE A 266 -2.54 -8.10 -0.54
C PHE A 266 -1.11 -8.00 -0.01
N MET A 267 -0.42 -6.93 -0.41
CA MET A 267 0.91 -6.57 0.06
C MET A 267 1.00 -5.07 0.37
N SER A 268 1.92 -4.72 1.25
CA SER A 268 2.20 -3.35 1.66
C SER A 268 3.70 -3.08 1.71
N ASN A 269 4.07 -1.83 1.63
CA ASN A 269 5.45 -1.36 1.79
C ASN A 269 5.96 -1.43 3.26
N HIS A 270 5.05 -1.69 4.23
CA HIS A 270 5.39 -2.00 5.61
C HIS A 270 4.82 -3.35 6.01
N THR A 271 5.65 -4.21 6.58
CA THR A 271 5.32 -5.59 6.94
C THR A 271 4.25 -5.71 8.03
N GLU A 272 4.01 -4.64 8.79
CA GLU A 272 2.98 -4.61 9.85
C GLU A 272 1.55 -4.52 9.29
N PHE A 273 1.38 -3.98 8.06
CA PHE A 273 0.05 -3.81 7.46
C PHE A 273 -0.43 -5.04 6.71
N ASP A 274 0.48 -5.85 6.20
CA ASP A 274 0.16 -7.07 5.45
C ASP A 274 0.57 -8.37 6.17
N ALA A 275 1.17 -8.25 7.35
CA ALA A 275 1.74 -9.36 8.11
C ALA A 275 2.79 -10.17 7.30
N ALA A 276 3.60 -9.50 6.46
CA ALA A 276 4.54 -10.18 5.57
C ALA A 276 5.50 -11.09 6.32
N VAL A 277 6.13 -10.63 7.40
CA VAL A 277 7.11 -11.43 8.16
C VAL A 277 6.53 -12.73 8.72
N PRO A 278 5.41 -12.73 9.47
CA PRO A 278 4.80 -14.00 9.90
C PRO A 278 4.33 -14.86 8.72
N LYS A 279 3.76 -14.29 7.66
CA LYS A 279 3.35 -15.04 6.46
C LYS A 279 4.52 -15.73 5.78
N ILE A 280 5.68 -15.06 5.65
CA ILE A 280 6.92 -15.66 5.11
C ILE A 280 7.37 -16.84 5.99
N LYS A 281 7.35 -16.69 7.32
CA LYS A 281 7.69 -17.80 8.22
C LYS A 281 6.73 -18.98 8.10
N MET A 282 5.44 -18.72 7.91
CA MET A 282 4.43 -19.77 7.72
C MET A 282 4.59 -20.52 6.39
N LEU A 283 5.20 -19.93 5.36
CA LEU A 283 5.48 -20.64 4.10
C LEU A 283 6.36 -21.88 4.32
N ALA A 284 7.29 -21.87 5.27
CA ALA A 284 8.11 -23.03 5.61
C ALA A 284 7.32 -24.20 6.20
N LEU A 285 6.11 -23.95 6.68
CA LEU A 285 5.19 -24.94 7.25
C LEU A 285 4.10 -25.39 6.26
N ARG A 286 4.00 -24.71 5.10
CA ARG A 286 2.96 -24.95 4.10
C ARG A 286 3.13 -26.32 3.46
N LYS A 287 2.06 -27.11 3.42
CA LYS A 287 2.01 -28.41 2.76
C LYS A 287 1.55 -28.29 1.30
N PRO A 288 1.90 -29.26 0.43
CA PRO A 288 1.37 -29.30 -0.92
C PRO A 288 -0.17 -29.28 -0.93
N GLY A 289 -0.75 -28.42 -1.77
CA GLY A 289 -2.20 -28.25 -1.89
C GLY A 289 -2.83 -27.24 -0.92
N GLU A 290 -2.11 -26.78 0.10
CA GLU A 290 -2.61 -25.70 0.96
C GLU A 290 -2.57 -24.34 0.25
N PRO A 291 -3.52 -23.41 0.56
CA PRO A 291 -3.50 -22.06 0.04
C PRO A 291 -2.18 -21.33 0.36
N HIS A 292 -1.77 -20.42 -0.51
CA HIS A 292 -0.60 -19.60 -0.25
C HIS A 292 -0.88 -18.62 0.89
N THR A 293 0.06 -18.41 1.82
CA THR A 293 -0.15 -17.57 3.01
C THR A 293 -0.48 -16.11 2.70
N PHE A 294 -0.10 -15.62 1.52
CA PHE A 294 -0.44 -14.28 1.04
C PHE A 294 -1.71 -14.23 0.19
N ASP A 295 -2.26 -15.37 -0.25
CA ASP A 295 -3.53 -15.44 -0.99
C ASP A 295 -4.69 -15.40 0.02
N ILE A 296 -5.13 -14.20 0.35
CA ILE A 296 -6.17 -13.97 1.37
C ILE A 296 -7.58 -13.84 0.76
N GLY A 297 -7.67 -13.91 -0.56
CA GLY A 297 -8.93 -13.78 -1.29
C GLY A 297 -9.38 -12.34 -1.54
N LYS A 298 -10.22 -12.16 -2.56
CA LYS A 298 -10.70 -10.85 -3.03
C LYS A 298 -11.42 -10.05 -1.93
N ASP A 299 -12.23 -10.73 -1.13
CA ASP A 299 -13.01 -10.10 -0.07
C ASP A 299 -12.08 -9.48 0.99
N ALA A 300 -11.07 -10.22 1.44
CA ALA A 300 -10.10 -9.70 2.40
C ALA A 300 -9.28 -8.54 1.83
N VAL A 301 -8.89 -8.60 0.54
CA VAL A 301 -8.23 -7.46 -0.13
C VAL A 301 -9.12 -6.22 -0.11
N GLY A 302 -10.42 -6.36 -0.42
CA GLY A 302 -11.39 -5.26 -0.35
C GLY A 302 -11.55 -4.70 1.07
N ARG A 303 -11.61 -5.57 2.08
CA ARG A 303 -11.74 -5.18 3.49
C ARG A 303 -10.56 -4.33 3.98
N TYR A 304 -9.33 -4.59 3.51
CA TYR A 304 -8.18 -3.74 3.84
C TYR A 304 -8.44 -2.27 3.46
N PHE A 305 -8.88 -2.01 2.24
CA PHE A 305 -9.15 -0.65 1.76
C PHE A 305 -10.36 -0.02 2.46
N THR A 306 -11.32 -0.83 2.90
CA THR A 306 -12.39 -0.37 3.78
C THR A 306 -11.83 0.10 5.12
N VAL A 307 -10.97 -0.68 5.78
CA VAL A 307 -10.33 -0.27 7.05
C VAL A 307 -9.61 1.07 6.91
N THR A 308 -8.75 1.21 5.91
CA THR A 308 -7.96 2.43 5.71
C THR A 308 -8.84 3.64 5.41
N SER A 309 -9.88 3.47 4.59
CA SER A 309 -10.82 4.52 4.21
C SER A 309 -11.68 4.95 5.40
N GLU A 310 -12.24 4.00 6.16
CA GLU A 310 -13.12 4.28 7.29
C GLU A 310 -12.37 4.93 8.47
N CYS A 311 -11.14 4.48 8.76
CA CYS A 311 -10.28 5.16 9.75
C CYS A 311 -9.99 6.61 9.34
N ALA A 312 -9.71 6.84 8.05
CA ALA A 312 -9.47 8.19 7.53
C ALA A 312 -10.70 9.08 7.62
N GLN A 313 -11.90 8.54 7.34
CA GLN A 313 -13.16 9.28 7.49
C GLN A 313 -13.44 9.64 8.94
N ALA A 314 -13.18 8.74 9.89
CA ALA A 314 -13.30 9.03 11.32
C ALA A 314 -12.39 10.20 11.74
N GLU A 315 -11.12 10.20 11.34
CA GLU A 315 -10.18 11.29 11.65
C GLU A 315 -10.59 12.60 10.97
N ARG A 316 -11.02 12.55 9.72
CA ARG A 316 -11.56 13.71 9.00
C ARG A 316 -12.73 14.36 9.75
N LEU A 317 -13.69 13.57 10.21
CA LEU A 317 -14.85 14.08 10.97
C LEU A 317 -14.44 14.69 12.31
N LYS A 318 -13.50 14.08 13.06
CA LYS A 318 -12.95 14.65 14.30
C LYS A 318 -12.37 16.04 14.06
N ILE A 319 -11.63 16.23 12.97
CA ILE A 319 -11.05 17.52 12.60
C ILE A 319 -12.14 18.56 12.30
N LEU A 320 -13.19 18.17 11.59
CA LEU A 320 -14.29 19.09 11.27
C LEU A 320 -15.08 19.48 12.52
N GLN A 321 -15.31 18.55 13.45
CA GLN A 321 -16.02 18.80 14.71
C GLN A 321 -15.21 19.66 15.69
N SER A 322 -13.87 19.57 15.66
CA SER A 322 -13.00 20.38 16.54
C SER A 322 -12.91 21.87 16.15
N LYS A 323 -13.43 22.24 14.98
CA LYS A 323 -13.45 23.63 14.48
C LYS A 323 -14.78 24.36 14.73
N ASN A 324 -15.77 23.63 15.21
CA ASN A 324 -17.08 24.15 15.63
C ASN A 324 -17.16 24.19 17.16
#